data_a2e24d4e8e44b73e5bd1158cc2350e09
#
_entry.id   a2e24d4e8e44b73e5bd1158cc2350e09
#
_cell.length_a   1.000
_cell.length_b   1.000
_cell.length_c   1.000
_cell.angle_alpha   90.00
_cell.angle_beta   90.00
_cell.angle_gamma   90.00
#
_symmetry.space_group_name_H-M   'P 1'
#
loop_
_entity.id
_entity.type
_entity.pdbx_description
1 polymer ?
#
loop_
_entity_poly.entity_id
_entity_poly.type
_entity_poly.pdbx_seq_one_letter_code
_entity_poly.pdbx_strand_id
1 'polypeptide(L)'
;MKRQHWIAAAACLLAAMGAQAAGNIAAGKALADKYTCVSCHGPDFNTPIDPSYPKLAGQHKDYLEHALKAYKRGDAANGRSNAIMTGQVKPLSNQDIKDLAAYLHSLPGQLATHR
;
A
#
# COMPACT_ATOMS: atom_id res chain seq x y z
N MET A 1 -47.65 27.24 -23.51
CA MET A 1 -47.34 25.79 -23.29
C MET A 1 -45.85 25.57 -23.47
N LYS A 2 -45.13 25.62 -22.39
CA LYS A 2 -43.70 25.26 -22.37
C LYS A 2 -43.50 24.23 -21.26
N ARG A 3 -43.35 22.98 -21.63
CA ARG A 3 -42.84 21.94 -20.72
C ARG A 3 -41.34 21.90 -20.92
N GLN A 4 -40.66 22.44 -19.95
CA GLN A 4 -39.23 22.46 -19.93
C GLN A 4 -38.69 21.14 -19.36
N HIS A 5 -37.77 20.60 -20.11
CA HIS A 5 -36.98 19.43 -19.77
C HIS A 5 -35.98 19.77 -18.68
N TRP A 6 -36.22 19.30 -17.49
CA TRP A 6 -35.25 19.28 -16.39
C TRP A 6 -34.90 17.85 -16.03
N ILE A 7 -34.15 17.18 -16.89
CA ILE A 7 -33.53 15.88 -16.55
C ILE A 7 -32.20 15.81 -17.31
N ALA A 8 -31.13 16.25 -16.73
CA ALA A 8 -29.76 15.82 -17.08
C ALA A 8 -28.71 16.53 -16.20
N ALA A 9 -28.53 16.18 -14.95
CA ALA A 9 -27.31 16.55 -14.21
C ALA A 9 -27.12 15.74 -12.91
N ALA A 10 -27.27 14.41 -12.95
CA ALA A 10 -27.07 13.60 -11.75
C ALA A 10 -26.20 12.34 -11.98
N ALA A 11 -25.53 12.20 -13.12
CA ALA A 11 -24.86 10.93 -13.46
C ALA A 11 -23.33 10.94 -13.42
N CYS A 12 -22.65 12.04 -13.06
CA CYS A 12 -21.18 12.13 -13.18
C CYS A 12 -20.38 12.11 -11.87
N LEU A 13 -21.01 11.92 -10.70
CA LEU A 13 -20.30 12.00 -9.40
C LEU A 13 -19.91 10.65 -8.77
N LEU A 14 -20.26 9.53 -9.38
CA LEU A 14 -20.00 8.18 -8.82
C LEU A 14 -18.72 7.51 -9.28
N ALA A 15 -18.02 8.07 -10.29
CA ALA A 15 -16.81 7.42 -10.85
C ALA A 15 -15.52 7.72 -10.09
N ALA A 16 -15.48 8.75 -9.22
CA ALA A 16 -14.26 9.15 -8.52
C ALA A 16 -13.96 8.38 -7.23
N MET A 17 -14.92 7.67 -6.66
CA MET A 17 -14.74 6.95 -5.39
C MET A 17 -14.11 5.57 -5.53
N GLY A 18 -14.13 4.96 -6.71
CA GLY A 18 -13.59 3.61 -6.93
C GLY A 18 -12.07 3.52 -6.97
N ALA A 19 -11.37 4.57 -7.42
CA ALA A 19 -9.92 4.57 -7.59
C ALA A 19 -9.14 4.64 -6.26
N GLN A 20 -9.70 5.26 -5.22
CA GLN A 20 -9.05 5.35 -3.90
C GLN A 20 -9.11 4.04 -3.09
N ALA A 21 -10.15 3.23 -3.30
CA ALA A 21 -10.29 1.94 -2.61
C ALA A 21 -9.24 0.90 -3.03
N ALA A 22 -8.70 1.00 -4.25
CA ALA A 22 -7.76 0.04 -4.82
C ALA A 22 -6.28 0.28 -4.47
N GLY A 23 -5.96 1.41 -3.84
CA GLY A 23 -4.59 1.86 -3.57
C GLY A 23 -4.04 2.76 -4.67
N ASN A 24 -3.36 3.82 -4.26
CA ASN A 24 -2.77 4.84 -5.13
C ASN A 24 -1.24 4.76 -5.07
N ILE A 25 -0.60 4.52 -6.22
CA ILE A 25 0.86 4.34 -6.32
C ILE A 25 1.60 5.61 -5.89
N ALA A 26 1.18 6.79 -6.33
CA ALA A 26 1.83 8.05 -5.98
C ALA A 26 1.71 8.37 -4.48
N ALA A 27 0.55 8.11 -3.89
CA ALA A 27 0.36 8.24 -2.45
C ALA A 27 1.21 7.23 -1.67
N GLY A 28 1.32 6.00 -2.15
CA GLY A 28 2.17 4.97 -1.57
C GLY A 28 3.66 5.34 -1.61
N LYS A 29 4.12 5.93 -2.71
CA LYS A 29 5.49 6.46 -2.79
C LYS A 29 5.73 7.55 -1.76
N ALA A 30 4.83 8.50 -1.64
CA ALA A 30 4.93 9.58 -0.66
C ALA A 30 4.98 9.05 0.78
N LEU A 31 4.23 8.00 1.09
CA LEU A 31 4.27 7.32 2.40
C LEU A 31 5.62 6.62 2.62
N ALA A 32 6.13 5.90 1.63
CA ALA A 32 7.42 5.24 1.72
C ALA A 32 8.56 6.24 1.98
N ASP A 33 8.51 7.41 1.34
CA ASP A 33 9.47 8.48 1.55
C ASP A 33 9.30 9.10 2.95
N LYS A 34 8.06 9.39 3.35
CA LYS A 34 7.75 9.99 4.66
C LYS A 34 8.22 9.14 5.83
N TYR A 35 8.03 7.84 5.75
CA TYR A 35 8.41 6.90 6.80
C TYR A 35 9.78 6.25 6.58
N THR A 36 10.55 6.75 5.61
CA THR A 36 11.93 6.34 5.33
C THR A 36 12.12 4.82 5.19
N CYS A 37 11.18 4.16 4.54
CA CYS A 37 11.19 2.70 4.35
C CYS A 37 12.48 2.21 3.66
N VAL A 38 13.02 3.01 2.75
CA VAL A 38 14.27 2.73 2.03
C VAL A 38 15.48 2.60 2.94
N SER A 39 15.47 3.21 4.13
CA SER A 39 16.60 3.15 5.06
C SER A 39 16.93 1.73 5.50
N CYS A 40 15.95 0.84 5.54
CA CYS A 40 16.12 -0.56 5.91
C CYS A 40 15.94 -1.51 4.72
N HIS A 41 14.96 -1.24 3.86
CA HIS A 41 14.62 -2.12 2.74
C HIS A 41 15.41 -1.84 1.46
N GLY A 42 16.27 -0.82 1.45
CA GLY A 42 17.09 -0.41 0.31
C GLY A 42 16.40 0.59 -0.60
N PRO A 43 17.17 1.37 -1.38
CA PRO A 43 16.64 2.45 -2.23
C PRO A 43 15.73 1.95 -3.36
N ASP A 44 15.93 0.71 -3.79
CA ASP A 44 15.14 0.02 -4.82
C ASP A 44 14.16 -1.02 -4.25
N PHE A 45 14.10 -1.17 -2.93
CA PHE A 45 13.36 -2.21 -2.22
C PHE A 45 13.75 -3.66 -2.61
N ASN A 46 14.90 -3.83 -3.24
CA ASN A 46 15.51 -5.11 -3.62
C ASN A 46 16.85 -5.37 -2.93
N THR A 47 17.45 -4.33 -2.34
CA THR A 47 18.78 -4.41 -1.73
C THR A 47 18.71 -3.91 -0.28
N PRO A 48 18.10 -4.70 0.63
CA PRO A 48 18.02 -4.31 2.04
C PRO A 48 19.40 -4.21 2.67
N ILE A 49 19.51 -3.38 3.71
CA ILE A 49 20.78 -3.18 4.42
C ILE A 49 21.21 -4.38 5.27
N ASP A 50 20.30 -5.29 5.53
CA ASP A 50 20.53 -6.51 6.31
C ASP A 50 19.81 -7.68 5.67
N PRO A 51 20.43 -8.89 5.61
CA PRO A 51 19.82 -10.07 5.00
C PRO A 51 18.51 -10.52 5.66
N SER A 52 18.29 -10.15 6.92
CA SER A 52 17.03 -10.45 7.65
C SER A 52 15.87 -9.56 7.24
N TYR A 53 16.13 -8.45 6.55
CA TYR A 53 15.09 -7.56 6.05
C TYR A 53 14.60 -8.02 4.68
N PRO A 54 13.29 -8.09 4.46
CA PRO A 54 12.77 -8.63 3.21
C PRO A 54 12.92 -7.65 2.03
N LYS A 55 13.12 -8.22 0.84
CA LYS A 55 12.93 -7.53 -0.43
C LYS A 55 11.44 -7.34 -0.66
N LEU A 56 11.02 -6.15 -1.04
CA LEU A 56 9.59 -5.80 -1.14
C LEU A 56 9.14 -5.49 -2.57
N ALA A 57 10.05 -5.03 -3.43
CA ALA A 57 9.70 -4.64 -4.80
C ALA A 57 9.09 -5.80 -5.59
N GLY A 58 7.96 -5.54 -6.24
CA GLY A 58 7.27 -6.51 -7.07
C GLY A 58 6.55 -7.62 -6.32
N GLN A 59 6.51 -7.57 -4.99
CA GLN A 59 5.77 -8.55 -4.18
C GLN A 59 4.26 -8.43 -4.46
N HIS A 60 3.52 -9.50 -4.26
CA HIS A 60 2.07 -9.50 -4.43
C HIS A 60 1.41 -8.47 -3.51
N LYS A 61 0.55 -7.64 -4.09
CA LYS A 61 -0.11 -6.54 -3.40
C LYS A 61 -0.89 -7.03 -2.17
N ASP A 62 -1.67 -8.08 -2.32
CA ASP A 62 -2.47 -8.65 -1.24
C ASP A 62 -1.59 -9.16 -0.09
N TYR A 63 -0.46 -9.80 -0.42
CA TYR A 63 0.49 -10.24 0.59
C TYR A 63 1.06 -9.06 1.38
N LEU A 64 1.45 -7.97 0.69
CA LEU A 64 1.96 -6.77 1.33
C LEU A 64 0.92 -6.14 2.27
N GLU A 65 -0.34 -6.04 1.82
CA GLU A 65 -1.42 -5.53 2.68
C GLU A 65 -1.60 -6.39 3.94
N HIS A 66 -1.65 -7.71 3.78
CA HIS A 66 -1.79 -8.62 4.92
C HIS A 66 -0.61 -8.54 5.88
N ALA A 67 0.61 -8.48 5.36
CA ALA A 67 1.82 -8.36 6.17
C ALA A 67 1.83 -7.05 6.98
N LEU A 68 1.55 -5.91 6.34
CA LEU A 68 1.51 -4.61 7.01
C LEU A 68 0.44 -4.55 8.10
N LYS A 69 -0.75 -5.08 7.82
CA LYS A 69 -1.83 -5.21 8.81
C LYS A 69 -1.44 -6.13 9.97
N ALA A 70 -0.74 -7.23 9.69
CA ALA A 70 -0.27 -8.15 10.73
C ALA A 70 0.75 -7.48 11.66
N TYR A 71 1.70 -6.72 11.12
CA TYR A 71 2.63 -5.93 11.94
C TYR A 71 1.92 -4.85 12.75
N LYS A 72 0.87 -4.24 12.19
CA LYS A 72 0.07 -3.25 12.93
C LYS A 72 -0.67 -3.87 14.12
N ARG A 73 -1.09 -5.12 14.02
CA ARG A 73 -1.66 -5.88 15.16
C ARG A 73 -0.59 -6.27 16.19
N GLY A 74 0.66 -6.41 15.77
CA GLY A 74 1.77 -6.77 16.65
C GLY A 74 1.54 -8.11 17.36
N ASP A 75 1.57 -8.10 18.69
CA ASP A 75 1.42 -9.30 19.53
C ASP A 75 -0.03 -9.78 19.67
N ALA A 76 -1.00 -9.05 19.13
CA ALA A 76 -2.39 -9.48 19.14
C ALA A 76 -2.62 -10.70 18.24
N ALA A 77 -3.79 -11.33 18.38
CA ALA A 77 -4.16 -12.50 17.57
C ALA A 77 -3.99 -12.24 16.06
N ASN A 78 -3.40 -13.18 15.35
CA ASN A 78 -3.08 -13.09 13.93
C ASN A 78 -2.15 -11.93 13.56
N GLY A 79 -1.39 -11.43 14.52
CA GLY A 79 -0.38 -10.40 14.31
C GLY A 79 1.00 -10.97 14.00
N ARG A 80 1.94 -10.06 13.72
CA ARG A 80 3.38 -10.33 13.62
C ARG A 80 4.12 -9.52 14.66
N SER A 81 4.88 -10.18 15.50
CA SER A 81 5.70 -9.53 16.53
C SER A 81 7.05 -9.11 15.93
N ASN A 82 7.20 -7.82 15.66
CA ASN A 82 8.46 -7.20 15.28
C ASN A 82 8.42 -5.73 15.70
N ALA A 83 9.22 -5.37 16.68
CA ALA A 83 9.18 -4.03 17.28
C ALA A 83 9.44 -2.92 16.27
N ILE A 84 10.36 -3.11 15.31
CA ILE A 84 10.70 -2.11 14.30
C ILE A 84 9.52 -1.92 13.35
N MET A 85 9.04 -2.99 12.71
CA MET A 85 7.95 -2.90 11.76
C MET A 85 6.64 -2.48 12.40
N THR A 86 6.33 -2.97 13.59
CA THR A 86 5.14 -2.53 14.35
C THR A 86 5.18 -1.03 14.60
N GLY A 87 6.32 -0.47 15.00
CA GLY A 87 6.50 0.97 15.16
C GLY A 87 6.33 1.75 13.86
N GLN A 88 6.88 1.25 12.75
CA GLN A 88 6.79 1.89 11.45
C GLN A 88 5.36 1.95 10.89
N VAL A 89 4.59 0.88 11.05
CA VAL A 89 3.24 0.79 10.48
C VAL A 89 2.14 1.32 11.40
N LYS A 90 2.44 1.53 12.66
CA LYS A 90 1.44 1.98 13.66
C LYS A 90 0.65 3.22 13.23
N PRO A 91 1.26 4.28 12.68
CA PRO A 91 0.54 5.47 12.26
C PRO A 91 -0.25 5.31 10.95
N LEU A 92 -0.07 4.24 10.21
CA LEU A 92 -0.71 4.05 8.90
C LEU A 92 -2.19 3.70 9.05
N SER A 93 -3.04 4.34 8.25
CA SER A 93 -4.42 3.93 8.08
C SER A 93 -4.55 2.69 7.19
N ASN A 94 -5.73 2.09 7.12
CA ASN A 94 -5.97 0.99 6.18
C ASN A 94 -5.81 1.44 4.72
N GLN A 95 -6.14 2.69 4.39
CA GLN A 95 -5.93 3.23 3.05
C GLN A 95 -4.44 3.45 2.77
N ASP A 96 -3.69 3.98 3.74
CA ASP A 96 -2.23 4.13 3.63
C ASP A 96 -1.55 2.77 3.33
N ILE A 97 -1.98 1.72 4.00
CA ILE A 97 -1.48 0.36 3.76
C ILE A 97 -1.77 -0.10 2.33
N LYS A 98 -2.97 0.16 1.80
CA LYS A 98 -3.31 -0.17 0.42
C LYS A 98 -2.46 0.63 -0.59
N ASP A 99 -2.28 1.91 -0.34
CA ASP A 99 -1.47 2.78 -1.20
C ASP A 99 0.00 2.34 -1.21
N LEU A 100 0.54 2.05 -0.03
CA LEU A 100 1.91 1.57 0.10
C LEU A 100 2.10 0.21 -0.58
N ALA A 101 1.17 -0.72 -0.40
CA ALA A 101 1.20 -2.02 -1.07
C ALA A 101 1.12 -1.90 -2.60
N ALA A 102 0.28 -1.01 -3.11
CA ALA A 102 0.19 -0.73 -4.54
C ALA A 102 1.50 -0.17 -5.11
N TYR A 103 2.15 0.74 -4.39
CA TYR A 103 3.43 1.29 -4.79
C TYR A 103 4.53 0.22 -4.83
N LEU A 104 4.72 -0.53 -3.76
CA LEU A 104 5.76 -1.56 -3.67
C LEU A 104 5.55 -2.67 -4.71
N HIS A 105 4.30 -3.07 -4.94
CA HIS A 105 3.95 -4.04 -5.98
C HIS A 105 4.32 -3.53 -7.39
N SER A 106 4.20 -2.24 -7.65
CA SER A 106 4.49 -1.63 -8.95
C SER A 106 5.97 -1.57 -9.29
N LEU A 107 6.85 -1.73 -8.31
CA LEU A 107 8.29 -1.64 -8.51
C LEU A 107 8.85 -2.91 -9.18
N PRO A 108 9.89 -2.77 -10.01
CA PRO A 108 10.58 -3.92 -10.59
C PRO A 108 11.17 -4.81 -9.51
N GLY A 109 10.69 -6.04 -9.40
CA GLY A 109 11.12 -6.99 -8.38
C GLY A 109 12.16 -7.97 -8.90
N GLN A 110 12.97 -8.52 -7.96
CA GLN A 110 13.90 -9.62 -8.19
C GLN A 110 13.37 -10.94 -7.64
N LEU A 111 12.09 -10.98 -7.26
CA LEU A 111 11.45 -12.18 -6.74
C LEU A 111 11.22 -13.15 -7.89
N ALA A 112 11.92 -14.30 -7.86
CA ALA A 112 11.73 -15.34 -8.85
C ALA A 112 10.39 -16.05 -8.60
N THR A 113 9.52 -16.07 -9.62
CA THR A 113 8.38 -16.96 -9.64
C THR A 113 8.78 -18.21 -10.41
N HIS A 114 9.07 -19.28 -9.69
CA HIS A 114 9.20 -20.57 -10.34
C HIS A 114 7.80 -21.10 -10.65
N ARG A 115 7.52 -21.27 -11.93
CA ARG A 115 6.37 -22.03 -12.40
C ARG A 115 6.80 -23.45 -12.71
#